data_bbf4a67d0ab253d39588336f70b42c73
#
_entry.id   bbf4a67d0ab253d39588336f70b42c73
#
_cell.length_a   1.000
_cell.length_b   1.000
_cell.length_c   1.000
_cell.angle_alpha   90.00
_cell.angle_beta   90.00
_cell.angle_gamma   90.00
#
_symmetry.space_group_name_H-M   'P 1'
#
loop_
_entity.id
_entity.type
_entity.pdbx_description
1 polymer ?
#
loop_
_entity_poly.entity_id
_entity_poly.type
_entity_poly.pdbx_seq_one_letter_code
_entity_poly.pdbx_strand_id
1 'polypeptide(L)'
;MGRASLQPVLTGFALTTRVHIVGAGLSGLSCAVHLAESGHRVALYEAAGQAGGRCRSYFDAQLGATIDNGNHLLFSANHAALEYLRMIGAGDSLIGPARARFPFFDLRSGAHWIVEPGAGRIPWWILSKARRIPGTGIGDYLAGLRLAWAGPDARVGDCLNAGDPLWERFWEPLTVAALNTAPREASARLLWRVLRDSFGQGEAACRPLIARDGLASSLVDPALAYLEAQGAEIHFNHRLRGLGFSGDRAARLDFGGPDVDLEPGDMLVVALPPAGAVAALPGLEGPQDTRPIVNAHIKLPRPPLDTALKARLGLDATLPILGLTGGTAQWLFIRGTMVSLTVSA
;
A
#
# COMPACT_ATOMS: atom_id res chain seq x y z
N MET A 1 -12.03 0.80 -26.78
CA MET A 1 -12.05 -0.48 -26.06
C MET A 1 -12.63 -0.22 -24.68
N GLY A 2 -13.78 -0.84 -24.39
CA GLY A 2 -14.69 -0.50 -23.33
C GLY A 2 -14.09 -0.53 -21.93
N ARG A 3 -14.44 0.46 -21.14
CA ARG A 3 -14.36 0.40 -19.69
C ARG A 3 -15.20 -0.79 -19.23
N ALA A 4 -14.56 -1.86 -18.78
CA ALA A 4 -15.24 -2.80 -17.91
C ALA A 4 -15.54 -2.02 -16.62
N SER A 5 -16.76 -1.51 -16.51
CA SER A 5 -17.34 -1.15 -15.24
C SER A 5 -17.36 -2.44 -14.42
N LEU A 6 -16.62 -2.45 -13.34
CA LEU A 6 -16.86 -3.38 -12.25
C LEU A 6 -18.29 -3.04 -11.73
N GLN A 7 -19.28 -3.58 -12.41
CA GLN A 7 -20.61 -3.62 -11.80
C GLN A 7 -20.51 -4.52 -10.58
N PRO A 8 -21.07 -4.11 -9.44
CA PRO A 8 -21.04 -4.94 -8.25
C PRO A 8 -21.74 -6.27 -8.56
N VAL A 9 -21.06 -7.38 -8.32
CA VAL A 9 -21.58 -8.75 -8.39
C VAL A 9 -22.65 -9.01 -7.30
N LEU A 10 -23.23 -7.96 -6.73
CA LEU A 10 -24.17 -8.03 -5.61
C LEU A 10 -25.66 -7.91 -6.03
N THR A 11 -25.98 -8.10 -7.30
CA THR A 11 -27.39 -8.18 -7.72
C THR A 11 -27.99 -9.54 -7.36
N GLY A 12 -28.61 -9.61 -6.19
CA GLY A 12 -29.36 -10.81 -5.77
C GLY A 12 -29.45 -11.05 -4.26
N PHE A 13 -28.84 -10.22 -3.42
CA PHE A 13 -28.89 -10.36 -1.97
C PHE A 13 -30.03 -9.53 -1.35
N ALA A 14 -30.70 -10.09 -0.36
CA ALA A 14 -31.67 -9.33 0.43
C ALA A 14 -30.99 -8.11 1.06
N LEU A 15 -31.65 -6.95 1.07
CA LEU A 15 -31.12 -5.67 1.54
C LEU A 15 -30.63 -5.67 3.01
N THR A 16 -30.82 -6.75 3.75
CA THR A 16 -30.48 -6.86 5.18
C THR A 16 -29.74 -8.14 5.54
N THR A 17 -28.95 -8.68 4.61
CA THR A 17 -28.13 -9.86 4.87
C THR A 17 -27.10 -9.57 5.97
N ARG A 18 -26.93 -10.49 6.91
CA ARG A 18 -25.82 -10.43 7.86
C ARG A 18 -24.55 -10.93 7.19
N VAL A 19 -23.48 -10.15 7.31
CA VAL A 19 -22.19 -10.49 6.73
C VAL A 19 -21.13 -10.58 7.83
N HIS A 20 -20.56 -11.77 7.98
CA HIS A 20 -19.46 -12.04 8.88
C HIS A 20 -18.14 -11.84 8.16
N ILE A 21 -17.28 -10.98 8.68
CA ILE A 21 -15.98 -10.66 8.08
C ILE A 21 -14.89 -11.05 9.06
N VAL A 22 -14.00 -11.95 8.65
CA VAL A 22 -12.88 -12.40 9.48
C VAL A 22 -11.59 -11.74 9.03
N GLY A 23 -11.02 -10.93 9.91
CA GLY A 23 -9.83 -10.10 9.69
C GLY A 23 -10.16 -8.62 9.54
N ALA A 24 -9.76 -7.80 10.52
CA ALA A 24 -9.89 -6.35 10.50
C ALA A 24 -8.62 -5.64 9.99
N GLY A 25 -7.91 -6.25 9.05
CA GLY A 25 -6.94 -5.56 8.20
C GLY A 25 -7.63 -4.63 7.21
N LEU A 26 -6.87 -3.86 6.42
CA LEU A 26 -7.44 -2.88 5.50
C LEU A 26 -8.45 -3.48 4.50
N SER A 27 -8.23 -4.72 4.03
CA SER A 27 -9.17 -5.41 3.15
C SER A 27 -10.49 -5.71 3.83
N GLY A 28 -10.46 -6.20 5.08
CA GLY A 28 -11.68 -6.48 5.85
C GLY A 28 -12.42 -5.22 6.25
N LEU A 29 -11.70 -4.17 6.69
CA LEU A 29 -12.28 -2.87 7.00
C LEU A 29 -12.94 -2.23 5.77
N SER A 30 -12.27 -2.25 4.61
CA SER A 30 -12.84 -1.72 3.37
C SER A 30 -14.09 -2.49 2.94
N CYS A 31 -14.06 -3.82 3.03
CA CYS A 31 -15.23 -4.66 2.75
C CYS A 31 -16.38 -4.33 3.72
N ALA A 32 -16.09 -4.22 5.01
CA ALA A 32 -17.08 -3.89 6.04
C ALA A 32 -17.75 -2.54 5.79
N VAL A 33 -16.95 -1.49 5.47
CA VAL A 33 -17.45 -0.14 5.18
C VAL A 33 -18.37 -0.14 3.97
N HIS A 34 -17.98 -0.77 2.87
CA HIS A 34 -18.84 -0.85 1.67
C HIS A 34 -20.14 -1.63 1.90
N LEU A 35 -20.08 -2.71 2.67
CA LEU A 35 -21.25 -3.51 2.99
C LEU A 35 -22.20 -2.78 3.94
N ALA A 36 -21.66 -2.11 4.97
CA ALA A 36 -22.46 -1.30 5.89
C ALA A 36 -23.14 -0.13 5.16
N GLU A 37 -22.42 0.56 4.26
CA GLU A 37 -23.00 1.62 3.42
C GLU A 37 -24.14 1.09 2.53
N SER A 38 -24.03 -0.15 2.07
CA SER A 38 -25.07 -0.82 1.27
C SER A 38 -26.23 -1.36 2.10
N GLY A 39 -26.27 -1.12 3.42
CA GLY A 39 -27.36 -1.50 4.32
C GLY A 39 -27.28 -2.94 4.84
N HIS A 40 -26.15 -3.64 4.68
CA HIS A 40 -25.95 -4.95 5.27
C HIS A 40 -25.56 -4.86 6.75
N ARG A 41 -25.99 -5.84 7.55
CA ARG A 41 -25.55 -5.98 8.94
C ARG A 41 -24.18 -6.63 8.97
N VAL A 42 -23.18 -5.93 9.49
CA VAL A 42 -21.78 -6.38 9.51
C VAL A 42 -21.39 -6.86 10.90
N ALA A 43 -20.77 -8.05 10.97
CA ALA A 43 -20.05 -8.56 12.13
C ALA A 43 -18.58 -8.78 11.74
N LEU A 44 -17.67 -8.01 12.34
CA LEU A 44 -16.23 -8.00 12.04
C LEU A 44 -15.46 -8.67 13.18
N TYR A 45 -14.61 -9.64 12.85
CA TYR A 45 -13.82 -10.40 13.82
C TYR A 45 -12.33 -10.19 13.56
N GLU A 46 -11.58 -9.85 14.61
CA GLU A 46 -10.13 -9.64 14.55
C GLU A 46 -9.40 -10.46 15.63
N ALA A 47 -8.34 -11.14 15.21
CA ALA A 47 -7.54 -12.00 16.09
C ALA A 47 -6.75 -11.23 17.15
N ALA A 48 -6.37 -9.98 16.84
CA ALA A 48 -5.63 -9.11 17.75
C ALA A 48 -6.56 -8.24 18.59
N GLY A 49 -6.02 -7.58 19.61
CA GLY A 49 -6.74 -6.57 20.41
C GLY A 49 -6.95 -5.23 19.70
N GLN A 50 -6.53 -5.10 18.43
CA GLN A 50 -6.67 -3.88 17.63
C GLN A 50 -6.78 -4.22 16.14
N ALA A 51 -7.50 -3.39 15.41
CA ALA A 51 -7.63 -3.49 13.96
C ALA A 51 -6.40 -2.93 13.20
N GLY A 52 -6.45 -2.99 11.87
CA GLY A 52 -5.49 -2.38 10.95
C GLY A 52 -4.49 -3.35 10.34
N GLY A 53 -4.27 -4.52 10.96
CA GLY A 53 -3.33 -5.51 10.45
C GLY A 53 -1.94 -4.91 10.20
N ARG A 54 -1.49 -4.84 8.96
CA ARG A 54 -0.19 -4.23 8.57
C ARG A 54 -0.21 -2.69 8.54
N CYS A 55 -1.39 -2.06 8.53
CA CYS A 55 -1.57 -0.61 8.59
C CYS A 55 -1.84 -0.08 10.00
N ARG A 56 -1.59 -0.90 11.04
CA ARG A 56 -1.76 -0.46 12.43
C ARG A 56 -0.67 0.51 12.86
N SER A 57 -1.02 1.41 13.77
CA SER A 57 -0.08 2.19 14.57
C SER A 57 -0.15 1.72 16.02
N TYR A 58 0.94 1.89 16.78
CA TYR A 58 0.98 1.53 18.19
C TYR A 58 1.95 2.42 18.96
N PHE A 59 1.71 2.55 20.25
CA PHE A 59 2.60 3.29 21.13
C PHE A 59 3.83 2.43 21.46
N ASP A 60 5.02 2.95 21.16
CA ASP A 60 6.28 2.35 21.54
C ASP A 60 6.82 3.02 22.81
N ALA A 61 6.94 2.24 23.88
CA ALA A 61 7.34 2.76 25.20
C ALA A 61 8.82 3.21 25.24
N GLN A 62 9.69 2.61 24.41
CA GLN A 62 11.11 2.98 24.36
C GLN A 62 11.30 4.33 23.65
N LEU A 63 10.56 4.54 22.58
CA LEU A 63 10.56 5.80 21.84
C LEU A 63 9.70 6.87 22.52
N GLY A 64 8.78 6.46 23.39
CA GLY A 64 7.78 7.37 24.01
C GLY A 64 6.95 8.08 22.93
N ALA A 65 6.56 7.36 21.88
CA ALA A 65 5.83 7.91 20.74
C ALA A 65 4.99 6.83 20.04
N THR A 66 3.91 7.24 19.37
CA THR A 66 3.17 6.36 18.48
C THR A 66 3.92 6.24 17.16
N ILE A 67 4.12 5.00 16.70
CA ILE A 67 4.76 4.67 15.44
C ILE A 67 3.84 3.79 14.58
N ASP A 68 4.03 3.85 13.28
CA ASP A 68 3.38 2.96 12.33
C ASP A 68 4.12 1.61 12.25
N ASN A 69 3.40 0.53 12.07
CA ASN A 69 4.00 -0.80 11.84
C ASN A 69 4.92 -0.83 10.61
N GLY A 70 4.74 0.09 9.69
CA GLY A 70 5.56 0.28 8.51
C GLY A 70 5.22 1.58 7.81
N ASN A 71 6.10 2.03 6.92
CA ASN A 71 5.85 3.22 6.13
C ASN A 71 5.09 2.83 4.85
N HIS A 72 3.99 3.52 4.59
CA HIS A 72 3.20 3.34 3.37
C HIS A 72 3.10 4.65 2.60
N LEU A 73 3.26 4.54 1.29
CA LEU A 73 3.08 5.62 0.33
C LEU A 73 1.98 5.21 -0.64
N LEU A 74 1.01 6.08 -0.83
CA LEU A 74 -0.02 5.96 -1.85
C LEU A 74 0.32 6.86 -3.04
N PHE A 75 -0.20 6.52 -4.20
CA PHE A 75 -0.26 7.44 -5.32
C PHE A 75 -1.67 8.02 -5.46
N SER A 76 -1.77 9.22 -6.01
CA SER A 76 -3.05 9.82 -6.35
C SER A 76 -3.91 9.01 -7.34
N ALA A 77 -3.32 8.02 -8.02
CA ALA A 77 -4.04 7.03 -8.83
C ALA A 77 -4.62 5.85 -8.02
N ASN A 78 -4.37 5.76 -6.72
CA ASN A 78 -4.95 4.70 -5.89
C ASN A 78 -6.42 5.02 -5.55
N HIS A 79 -7.26 5.12 -6.59
CA HIS A 79 -8.64 5.60 -6.48
C HIS A 79 -9.46 4.83 -5.45
N ALA A 80 -9.32 3.51 -5.37
CA ALA A 80 -10.04 2.70 -4.37
C ALA A 80 -9.67 3.07 -2.93
N ALA A 81 -8.38 3.36 -2.66
CA ALA A 81 -7.95 3.79 -1.33
C ALA A 81 -8.47 5.20 -1.00
N LEU A 82 -8.45 6.12 -1.98
CA LEU A 82 -8.98 7.46 -1.80
C LEU A 82 -10.50 7.47 -1.61
N GLU A 83 -11.21 6.61 -2.32
CA GLU A 83 -12.66 6.43 -2.14
C GLU A 83 -12.97 5.87 -0.76
N TYR A 84 -12.25 4.85 -0.30
CA TYR A 84 -12.38 4.33 1.06
C TYR A 84 -12.18 5.43 2.11
N LEU A 85 -11.12 6.25 1.98
CA LEU A 85 -10.88 7.37 2.89
C LEU A 85 -12.03 8.39 2.88
N ARG A 86 -12.60 8.67 1.71
CA ARG A 86 -13.76 9.56 1.59
C ARG A 86 -14.98 9.00 2.32
N MET A 87 -15.25 7.70 2.17
CA MET A 87 -16.38 7.02 2.79
C MET A 87 -16.31 7.08 4.32
N ILE A 88 -15.13 6.88 4.89
CA ILE A 88 -14.92 6.91 6.34
C ILE A 88 -14.69 8.33 6.90
N GLY A 89 -14.88 9.38 6.08
CA GLY A 89 -14.69 10.77 6.52
C GLY A 89 -13.25 11.20 6.73
N ALA A 90 -12.26 10.45 6.20
CA ALA A 90 -10.84 10.70 6.37
C ALA A 90 -10.14 11.21 5.09
N GLY A 91 -10.89 11.82 4.15
CA GLY A 91 -10.38 12.30 2.87
C GLY A 91 -9.18 13.25 2.97
N ASP A 92 -9.13 14.08 4.02
CA ASP A 92 -8.08 15.07 4.25
C ASP A 92 -6.93 14.55 5.15
N SER A 93 -6.92 13.27 5.49
CA SER A 93 -5.91 12.68 6.39
C SER A 93 -4.57 12.41 5.72
N LEU A 94 -4.51 12.47 4.39
CA LEU A 94 -3.28 12.30 3.62
C LEU A 94 -2.66 13.66 3.29
N ILE A 95 -1.33 13.68 3.28
CA ILE A 95 -0.54 14.82 2.81
C ILE A 95 0.38 14.43 1.67
N GLY A 96 0.68 15.38 0.82
CA GLY A 96 1.60 15.20 -0.30
C GLY A 96 1.85 16.52 -1.04
N PRO A 97 2.85 16.56 -1.92
CA PRO A 97 3.20 17.75 -2.68
C PRO A 97 2.11 18.07 -3.72
N ALA A 98 2.00 19.34 -4.09
CA ALA A 98 1.09 19.80 -5.14
C ALA A 98 1.40 19.18 -6.51
N ARG A 99 2.63 18.74 -6.74
CA ARG A 99 3.11 18.05 -7.94
C ARG A 99 3.85 16.77 -7.57
N ALA A 100 3.85 15.79 -8.47
CA ALA A 100 4.62 14.58 -8.26
C ALA A 100 6.12 14.88 -8.25
N ARG A 101 6.76 14.66 -7.10
CA ARG A 101 8.20 14.83 -6.88
C ARG A 101 8.71 13.70 -6.01
N PHE A 102 9.80 13.09 -6.46
CA PHE A 102 10.46 12.00 -5.76
C PHE A 102 11.95 12.34 -5.62
N PRO A 103 12.35 12.92 -4.49
CA PRO A 103 13.75 13.21 -4.22
C PRO A 103 14.51 11.92 -3.89
N PHE A 104 15.72 11.80 -4.42
CA PHE A 104 16.63 10.69 -4.19
C PHE A 104 18.02 11.18 -3.78
N PHE A 105 18.69 10.37 -2.98
CA PHE A 105 20.07 10.58 -2.54
C PHE A 105 20.86 9.28 -2.66
N ASP A 106 22.03 9.34 -3.30
CA ASP A 106 22.96 8.23 -3.40
C ASP A 106 23.97 8.29 -2.25
N LEU A 107 23.92 7.30 -1.37
CA LEU A 107 24.76 7.20 -0.19
C LEU A 107 26.24 6.96 -0.51
N ARG A 108 26.58 6.43 -1.68
CA ARG A 108 27.97 6.17 -2.11
C ARG A 108 28.63 7.42 -2.67
N SER A 109 27.94 8.10 -3.57
CA SER A 109 28.50 9.25 -4.30
C SER A 109 28.15 10.61 -3.69
N GLY A 110 27.14 10.68 -2.80
CA GLY A 110 26.58 11.94 -2.31
C GLY A 110 25.73 12.68 -3.36
N ALA A 111 25.52 12.09 -4.53
CA ALA A 111 24.68 12.67 -5.57
C ALA A 111 23.21 12.69 -5.16
N HIS A 112 22.51 13.72 -5.59
CA HIS A 112 21.06 13.82 -5.38
C HIS A 112 20.36 14.23 -6.67
N TRP A 113 19.13 13.79 -6.84
CA TRP A 113 18.28 14.14 -7.97
C TRP A 113 16.81 14.06 -7.58
N ILE A 114 15.97 14.62 -8.43
CA ILE A 114 14.52 14.56 -8.23
C ILE A 114 13.89 13.98 -9.50
N VAL A 115 13.04 12.99 -9.34
CA VAL A 115 12.19 12.49 -10.42
C VAL A 115 10.90 13.30 -10.41
N GLU A 116 10.67 14.09 -11.47
CA GLU A 116 9.48 14.93 -11.64
C GLU A 116 8.79 14.56 -12.96
N PRO A 117 7.79 13.68 -12.94
CA PRO A 117 6.98 13.39 -14.12
C PRO A 117 6.31 14.63 -14.69
N GLY A 118 6.09 14.65 -16.00
CA GLY A 118 5.38 15.74 -16.67
C GLY A 118 3.87 15.59 -16.57
N ALA A 119 3.17 16.68 -16.87
CA ALA A 119 1.73 16.64 -17.06
C ALA A 119 1.39 15.83 -18.33
N GLY A 120 0.38 14.97 -18.25
CA GLY A 120 -0.07 14.16 -19.37
C GLY A 120 0.66 12.84 -19.55
N ARG A 121 0.12 12.01 -20.46
CA ARG A 121 0.51 10.60 -20.62
C ARG A 121 1.82 10.39 -21.37
N ILE A 122 2.20 11.34 -22.22
CA ILE A 122 3.45 11.26 -22.98
C ILE A 122 4.55 11.92 -22.15
N PRO A 123 5.63 11.21 -21.84
CA PRO A 123 6.67 11.70 -20.94
C PRO A 123 7.61 12.70 -21.64
N TRP A 124 7.08 13.81 -22.19
CA TRP A 124 7.86 14.84 -22.85
C TRP A 124 9.01 15.40 -22.02
N TRP A 125 8.90 15.30 -20.69
CA TRP A 125 9.91 15.76 -19.75
C TRP A 125 11.27 15.06 -19.94
N ILE A 126 11.29 13.80 -20.48
CA ILE A 126 12.53 13.09 -20.76
C ILE A 126 13.35 13.72 -21.90
N LEU A 127 12.76 14.57 -22.71
CA LEU A 127 13.47 15.32 -23.75
C LEU A 127 14.32 16.45 -23.17
N SER A 128 13.96 16.98 -21.98
CA SER A 128 14.73 18.01 -21.30
C SER A 128 15.89 17.43 -20.49
N LYS A 129 17.12 17.74 -20.88
CA LYS A 129 18.32 17.32 -20.14
C LYS A 129 18.29 17.73 -18.64
N ALA A 130 17.73 18.90 -18.35
CA ALA A 130 17.61 19.42 -16.99
C ALA A 130 16.60 18.68 -16.10
N ARG A 131 15.67 17.93 -16.70
CA ARG A 131 14.64 17.16 -15.99
C ARG A 131 14.94 15.66 -15.91
N ARG A 132 15.92 15.21 -16.68
CA ARG A 132 16.39 13.83 -16.60
C ARG A 132 17.26 13.62 -15.37
N ILE A 133 17.28 12.40 -14.88
CA ILE A 133 18.25 11.97 -13.87
C ILE A 133 19.66 12.20 -14.42
N PRO A 134 20.57 12.79 -13.66
CA PRO A 134 21.94 13.09 -14.13
C PRO A 134 22.63 11.85 -14.71
N GLY A 135 23.31 12.03 -15.85
CA GLY A 135 24.03 10.96 -16.54
C GLY A 135 23.20 10.04 -17.41
N THR A 136 21.87 10.31 -17.57
CA THR A 136 20.98 9.47 -18.39
C THR A 136 20.64 10.10 -19.74
N GLY A 137 20.38 9.24 -20.74
CA GLY A 137 19.89 9.58 -22.06
C GLY A 137 18.39 9.30 -22.22
N ILE A 138 17.81 9.73 -23.34
CA ILE A 138 16.39 9.45 -23.65
C ILE A 138 16.17 7.94 -23.82
N GLY A 139 17.14 7.25 -24.43
CA GLY A 139 17.08 5.80 -24.69
C GLY A 139 16.90 4.98 -23.41
N ASP A 140 17.53 5.41 -22.29
CA ASP A 140 17.46 4.70 -21.01
C ASP A 140 16.01 4.67 -20.47
N TYR A 141 15.25 5.75 -20.67
CA TYR A 141 13.82 5.80 -20.30
C TYR A 141 12.95 4.98 -21.26
N LEU A 142 13.25 5.04 -22.56
CA LEU A 142 12.50 4.28 -23.55
C LEU A 142 12.70 2.77 -23.42
N ALA A 143 13.82 2.32 -22.84
CA ALA A 143 14.03 0.92 -22.48
C ALA A 143 12.91 0.36 -21.59
N GLY A 144 12.29 1.18 -20.76
CA GLY A 144 11.13 0.81 -19.94
C GLY A 144 9.92 0.31 -20.75
N LEU A 145 9.81 0.70 -22.02
CA LEU A 145 8.75 0.19 -22.90
C LEU A 145 8.87 -1.32 -23.15
N ARG A 146 10.05 -1.93 -23.01
CA ARG A 146 10.23 -3.38 -23.14
C ARG A 146 9.37 -4.15 -22.15
N LEU A 147 9.08 -3.57 -20.99
CA LEU A 147 8.19 -4.16 -19.98
C LEU A 147 6.75 -4.35 -20.52
N ALA A 148 6.30 -3.52 -21.47
CA ALA A 148 4.96 -3.59 -22.05
C ALA A 148 4.70 -4.88 -22.84
N TRP A 149 5.74 -5.44 -23.42
CA TRP A 149 5.69 -6.67 -24.25
C TRP A 149 6.29 -7.88 -23.52
N ALA A 150 6.53 -7.76 -22.22
CA ALA A 150 7.08 -8.84 -21.42
C ALA A 150 6.12 -10.05 -21.38
N GLY A 151 6.65 -11.24 -21.55
CA GLY A 151 5.91 -12.49 -21.38
C GLY A 151 5.41 -12.67 -19.93
N PRO A 152 4.51 -13.63 -19.70
CA PRO A 152 3.91 -13.85 -18.36
C PRO A 152 4.97 -14.13 -17.27
N ASP A 153 6.03 -14.83 -17.61
CA ASP A 153 7.08 -15.27 -16.68
C ASP A 153 8.32 -14.38 -16.70
N ALA A 154 8.34 -13.35 -17.58
CA ALA A 154 9.49 -12.46 -17.70
C ALA A 154 9.73 -11.65 -16.43
N ARG A 155 11.00 -11.52 -16.06
CA ARG A 155 11.47 -10.72 -14.94
C ARG A 155 11.89 -9.32 -15.41
N VAL A 156 11.90 -8.37 -14.49
CA VAL A 156 12.35 -7.00 -14.80
C VAL A 156 13.79 -7.00 -15.31
N GLY A 157 14.67 -7.81 -14.70
CA GLY A 157 16.06 -7.97 -15.11
C GLY A 157 16.26 -8.60 -16.49
N ASP A 158 15.26 -9.29 -17.05
CA ASP A 158 15.30 -9.81 -18.42
C ASP A 158 14.97 -8.71 -19.45
N CYS A 159 14.22 -7.70 -19.05
CA CYS A 159 13.76 -6.62 -19.92
C CYS A 159 14.66 -5.38 -19.87
N LEU A 160 15.27 -5.12 -18.70
CA LEU A 160 16.06 -3.92 -18.43
C LEU A 160 17.49 -4.32 -18.06
N ASN A 161 18.46 -3.57 -18.56
CA ASN A 161 19.88 -3.88 -18.35
C ASN A 161 20.42 -3.24 -17.07
N ALA A 162 21.00 -4.04 -16.19
CA ALA A 162 21.63 -3.59 -14.95
C ALA A 162 22.85 -2.66 -15.15
N GLY A 163 23.45 -2.65 -16.35
CA GLY A 163 24.53 -1.74 -16.72
C GLY A 163 24.08 -0.35 -17.16
N ASP A 164 22.78 -0.13 -17.34
CA ASP A 164 22.26 1.16 -17.79
C ASP A 164 22.30 2.21 -16.66
N PRO A 165 22.61 3.49 -16.95
CA PRO A 165 22.69 4.55 -15.93
C PRO A 165 21.42 4.75 -15.12
N LEU A 166 20.26 4.38 -15.69
CA LEU A 166 18.96 4.52 -15.04
C LEU A 166 18.61 3.35 -14.11
N TRP A 167 19.37 2.24 -14.17
CA TRP A 167 19.10 1.05 -13.38
C TRP A 167 19.10 1.32 -11.87
N GLU A 168 20.25 1.66 -11.28
CA GLU A 168 20.39 1.92 -9.83
C GLU A 168 19.64 3.18 -9.37
N ARG A 169 19.39 4.12 -10.30
CA ARG A 169 18.81 5.42 -9.96
C ARG A 169 17.31 5.50 -10.09
N PHE A 170 16.70 4.54 -10.77
CA PHE A 170 15.26 4.56 -11.02
C PHE A 170 14.62 3.17 -11.07
N TRP A 171 15.10 2.27 -11.97
CA TRP A 171 14.41 1.00 -12.21
C TRP A 171 14.44 0.06 -11.02
N GLU A 172 15.59 -0.12 -10.41
CA GLU A 172 15.74 -0.97 -9.22
C GLU A 172 14.99 -0.39 -8.01
N PRO A 173 15.19 0.89 -7.62
CA PRO A 173 14.42 1.49 -6.51
C PRO A 173 12.91 1.44 -6.73
N LEU A 174 12.44 1.71 -7.95
CA LEU A 174 11.02 1.64 -8.27
C LEU A 174 10.48 0.21 -8.18
N THR A 175 11.22 -0.77 -8.70
CA THR A 175 10.82 -2.18 -8.66
C THR A 175 10.71 -2.67 -7.23
N VAL A 176 11.71 -2.41 -6.41
CA VAL A 176 11.74 -2.80 -5.00
C VAL A 176 10.62 -2.09 -4.22
N ALA A 177 10.42 -0.79 -4.43
CA ALA A 177 9.37 -0.04 -3.75
C ALA A 177 7.96 -0.52 -4.12
N ALA A 178 7.72 -0.84 -5.39
CA ALA A 178 6.41 -1.20 -5.89
C ALA A 178 6.05 -2.68 -5.66
N LEU A 179 7.03 -3.58 -5.77
CA LEU A 179 6.80 -5.04 -5.78
C LEU A 179 7.43 -5.77 -4.59
N ASN A 180 8.18 -5.08 -3.74
CA ASN A 180 8.96 -5.66 -2.63
C ASN A 180 9.76 -6.89 -3.09
N THR A 181 10.37 -6.80 -4.25
CA THR A 181 11.06 -7.91 -4.91
C THR A 181 12.22 -7.36 -5.74
N ALA A 182 13.37 -8.00 -5.63
CA ALA A 182 14.53 -7.61 -6.44
C ALA A 182 14.23 -7.76 -7.95
N PRO A 183 14.75 -6.89 -8.83
CA PRO A 183 14.42 -6.90 -10.26
C PRO A 183 14.67 -8.22 -10.98
N ARG A 184 15.63 -9.01 -10.50
CA ARG A 184 15.94 -10.34 -11.06
C ARG A 184 14.85 -11.37 -10.83
N GLU A 185 13.94 -11.14 -9.89
CA GLU A 185 12.84 -12.02 -9.51
C GLU A 185 11.49 -11.36 -9.73
N ALA A 186 11.46 -10.02 -9.78
CA ALA A 186 10.24 -9.24 -9.91
C ALA A 186 9.58 -9.42 -11.28
N SER A 187 8.25 -9.59 -11.30
CA SER A 187 7.48 -9.70 -12.54
C SER A 187 7.51 -8.41 -13.36
N ALA A 188 7.99 -8.50 -14.60
CA ALA A 188 8.00 -7.40 -15.54
C ALA A 188 6.59 -6.89 -15.86
N ARG A 189 5.60 -7.77 -15.97
CA ARG A 189 4.20 -7.41 -16.23
C ARG A 189 3.57 -6.63 -15.07
N LEU A 190 3.88 -6.99 -13.83
CA LEU A 190 3.39 -6.24 -12.66
C LEU A 190 4.01 -4.86 -12.60
N LEU A 191 5.33 -4.73 -12.83
CA LEU A 191 5.97 -3.42 -12.87
C LEU A 191 5.40 -2.56 -14.00
N TRP A 192 5.17 -3.14 -15.19
CA TRP A 192 4.51 -2.42 -16.27
C TRP A 192 3.13 -1.90 -15.89
N ARG A 193 2.33 -2.68 -15.19
CA ARG A 193 1.02 -2.22 -14.67
C ARG A 193 1.16 -1.02 -13.76
N VAL A 194 2.10 -1.07 -12.81
CA VAL A 194 2.37 0.06 -11.91
C VAL A 194 2.75 1.30 -12.71
N LEU A 195 3.69 1.17 -13.65
CA LEU A 195 4.12 2.28 -14.50
C LEU A 195 2.97 2.85 -15.34
N ARG A 196 2.19 2.00 -15.98
CA ARG A 196 1.07 2.39 -16.86
C ARG A 196 -0.03 3.12 -16.08
N ASP A 197 -0.35 2.63 -14.88
CA ASP A 197 -1.47 3.11 -14.09
C ASP A 197 -1.09 4.32 -13.19
N SER A 198 0.23 4.65 -13.09
CA SER A 198 0.75 5.80 -12.38
C SER A 198 1.49 6.78 -13.30
N PHE A 199 2.78 6.62 -13.50
CA PHE A 199 3.64 7.50 -14.32
C PHE A 199 3.13 7.64 -15.76
N GLY A 200 2.57 6.59 -16.34
CA GLY A 200 1.97 6.60 -17.67
C GLY A 200 0.65 7.35 -17.80
N GLN A 201 0.05 7.77 -16.68
CA GLN A 201 -1.12 8.67 -16.68
C GLN A 201 -0.70 10.14 -16.45
N GLY A 202 0.57 10.38 -16.20
CA GLY A 202 1.12 11.69 -15.94
C GLY A 202 1.19 12.08 -14.48
N GLU A 203 1.69 13.27 -14.22
CA GLU A 203 1.98 13.82 -12.90
C GLU A 203 0.79 13.72 -11.92
N ALA A 204 -0.40 14.04 -12.39
CA ALA A 204 -1.61 14.05 -11.56
C ALA A 204 -1.97 12.65 -10.99
N ALA A 205 -1.51 11.57 -11.61
CA ALA A 205 -1.79 10.20 -11.18
C ALA A 205 -0.69 9.60 -10.27
N CYS A 206 0.49 10.17 -10.25
CA CYS A 206 1.61 9.64 -9.47
C CYS A 206 2.09 10.57 -8.36
N ARG A 207 1.26 11.49 -7.88
CA ARG A 207 1.58 12.30 -6.70
C ARG A 207 1.70 11.39 -5.48
N PRO A 208 2.84 11.43 -4.76
CA PRO A 208 3.00 10.63 -3.56
C PRO A 208 2.16 11.23 -2.42
N LEU A 209 1.46 10.36 -1.70
CA LEU A 209 0.62 10.70 -0.56
C LEU A 209 0.98 9.82 0.62
N ILE A 210 1.11 10.41 1.81
CA ILE A 210 1.36 9.70 3.06
C ILE A 210 0.34 10.11 4.13
N ALA A 211 0.09 9.22 5.09
CA ALA A 211 -0.73 9.56 6.24
C ALA A 211 -0.09 10.70 7.05
N ARG A 212 -0.87 11.75 7.36
CA ARG A 212 -0.38 12.93 8.10
C ARG A 212 0.05 12.57 9.51
N ASP A 213 -0.82 11.94 10.27
CA ASP A 213 -0.65 11.69 11.70
C ASP A 213 -0.39 10.22 12.03
N GLY A 214 -0.38 9.34 11.02
CA GLY A 214 -0.15 7.91 11.13
C GLY A 214 -1.16 7.10 10.34
N LEU A 215 -0.84 5.81 10.14
CA LEU A 215 -1.67 4.92 9.34
C LEU A 215 -2.99 4.59 10.03
N ALA A 216 -2.96 4.33 11.35
CA ALA A 216 -4.18 3.99 12.08
C ALA A 216 -5.15 5.17 12.09
N SER A 217 -4.68 6.38 12.42
CA SER A 217 -5.49 7.60 12.47
C SER A 217 -6.09 7.99 11.11
N SER A 218 -5.48 7.55 10.01
CA SER A 218 -5.99 7.81 8.66
C SER A 218 -6.89 6.69 8.13
N LEU A 219 -6.48 5.44 8.29
CA LEU A 219 -7.06 4.30 7.57
C LEU A 219 -7.85 3.33 8.46
N VAL A 220 -7.70 3.39 9.78
CA VAL A 220 -8.24 2.39 10.69
C VAL A 220 -9.26 2.99 11.66
N ASP A 221 -8.83 3.96 12.46
CA ASP A 221 -9.68 4.54 13.51
C ASP A 221 -10.96 5.20 12.96
N PRO A 222 -10.89 5.98 11.84
CA PRO A 222 -12.11 6.51 11.23
C PRO A 222 -13.04 5.43 10.66
N ALA A 223 -12.48 4.30 10.18
CA ALA A 223 -13.29 3.20 9.69
C ALA A 223 -14.03 2.48 10.81
N LEU A 224 -13.37 2.27 11.96
CA LEU A 224 -14.03 1.70 13.13
C LEU A 224 -15.16 2.60 13.62
N ALA A 225 -14.90 3.90 13.74
CA ALA A 225 -15.92 4.88 14.12
C ALA A 225 -17.10 4.92 13.13
N TYR A 226 -16.82 4.85 11.83
CA TYR A 226 -17.86 4.75 10.80
C TYR A 226 -18.69 3.48 10.97
N LEU A 227 -18.04 2.32 11.14
CA LEU A 227 -18.72 1.03 11.30
C LEU A 227 -19.57 0.98 12.56
N GLU A 228 -19.06 1.49 13.68
CA GLU A 228 -19.81 1.63 14.94
C GLU A 228 -21.07 2.50 14.75
N ALA A 229 -20.93 3.63 14.07
CA ALA A 229 -22.05 4.52 13.75
C ALA A 229 -23.11 3.85 12.83
N GLN A 230 -22.69 2.90 12.00
CA GLN A 230 -23.59 2.08 11.16
C GLN A 230 -24.15 0.86 11.92
N GLY A 231 -23.84 0.67 13.21
CA GLY A 231 -24.32 -0.44 14.02
C GLY A 231 -23.64 -1.78 13.75
N ALA A 232 -22.43 -1.76 13.18
CA ALA A 232 -21.64 -2.98 13.00
C ALA A 232 -21.15 -3.55 14.34
N GLU A 233 -21.14 -4.87 14.45
CA GLU A 233 -20.56 -5.58 15.60
C GLU A 233 -19.07 -5.80 15.35
N ILE A 234 -18.19 -5.33 16.26
CA ILE A 234 -16.74 -5.46 16.12
C ILE A 234 -16.21 -6.28 17.29
N HIS A 235 -15.58 -7.40 16.98
CA HIS A 235 -15.09 -8.38 17.96
C HIS A 235 -13.57 -8.51 17.86
N PHE A 236 -12.86 -7.96 18.83
CA PHE A 236 -11.41 -8.14 18.99
C PHE A 236 -11.08 -9.40 19.79
N ASN A 237 -9.84 -9.89 19.67
CA ASN A 237 -9.35 -11.11 20.30
C ASN A 237 -10.13 -12.38 19.84
N HIS A 238 -10.73 -12.33 18.66
CA HIS A 238 -11.45 -13.43 18.01
C HIS A 238 -10.61 -14.01 16.87
N ARG A 239 -9.68 -14.92 17.22
CA ARG A 239 -8.84 -15.62 16.25
C ARG A 239 -9.60 -16.80 15.66
N LEU A 240 -9.91 -16.75 14.37
CA LEU A 240 -10.48 -17.89 13.65
C LEU A 240 -9.52 -19.09 13.73
N ARG A 241 -10.00 -20.22 14.22
CA ARG A 241 -9.28 -21.50 14.31
C ARG A 241 -9.76 -22.49 13.26
N GLY A 242 -11.03 -22.43 12.90
CA GLY A 242 -11.60 -23.31 11.90
C GLY A 242 -12.94 -22.82 11.38
N LEU A 243 -13.40 -23.48 10.34
CA LEU A 243 -14.73 -23.30 9.75
C LEU A 243 -15.46 -24.65 9.76
N GLY A 244 -16.68 -24.65 10.29
CA GLY A 244 -17.61 -25.76 10.13
C GLY A 244 -18.41 -25.60 8.85
N PHE A 245 -18.61 -26.69 8.10
CA PHE A 245 -19.35 -26.69 6.84
C PHE A 245 -20.61 -27.54 6.94
N SER A 246 -21.66 -27.14 6.24
CA SER A 246 -22.86 -27.90 5.97
C SER A 246 -23.00 -28.01 4.45
N GLY A 247 -22.59 -29.15 3.89
CA GLY A 247 -22.35 -29.28 2.45
C GLY A 247 -21.23 -28.33 2.01
N ASP A 248 -21.48 -27.52 0.99
CA ASP A 248 -20.52 -26.53 0.45
C ASP A 248 -20.62 -25.16 1.12
N ARG A 249 -21.50 -25.00 2.11
CA ARG A 249 -21.72 -23.72 2.80
C ARG A 249 -20.98 -23.70 4.13
N ALA A 250 -20.27 -22.61 4.42
CA ALA A 250 -19.78 -22.35 5.76
C ALA A 250 -20.98 -22.15 6.70
N ALA A 251 -21.00 -22.88 7.81
CA ALA A 251 -22.10 -22.91 8.75
C ALA A 251 -21.70 -22.51 10.17
N ARG A 252 -20.38 -22.49 10.46
CA ARG A 252 -19.88 -22.17 11.81
C ARG A 252 -18.49 -21.56 11.73
N LEU A 253 -18.26 -20.55 12.58
CA LEU A 253 -16.94 -19.98 12.85
C LEU A 253 -16.46 -20.48 14.22
N ASP A 254 -15.34 -21.21 14.24
CA ASP A 254 -14.67 -21.64 15.47
C ASP A 254 -13.60 -20.62 15.86
N PHE A 255 -13.76 -19.99 17.02
CA PHE A 255 -12.78 -19.08 17.62
C PHE A 255 -12.07 -19.71 18.82
N GLY A 256 -12.35 -20.98 19.15
CA GLY A 256 -11.81 -21.69 20.33
C GLY A 256 -12.39 -21.21 21.65
N GLY A 257 -13.55 -20.62 21.60
CA GLY A 257 -14.42 -20.19 22.67
C GLY A 257 -15.86 -20.41 22.27
N PRO A 258 -16.80 -19.52 22.54
CA PRO A 258 -18.14 -19.59 21.98
C PRO A 258 -18.06 -19.50 20.45
N ASP A 259 -18.56 -20.53 19.79
CA ASP A 259 -18.66 -20.57 18.32
C ASP A 259 -19.76 -19.63 17.83
N VAL A 260 -19.62 -19.17 16.59
CA VAL A 260 -20.65 -18.38 15.91
C VAL A 260 -21.27 -19.24 14.80
N ASP A 261 -22.52 -19.60 14.96
CA ASP A 261 -23.29 -20.29 13.92
C ASP A 261 -23.76 -19.28 12.88
N LEU A 262 -23.66 -19.66 11.61
CA LEU A 262 -24.10 -18.87 10.46
C LEU A 262 -25.50 -19.31 10.03
N GLU A 263 -26.46 -18.38 10.07
CA GLU A 263 -27.83 -18.65 9.66
C GLU A 263 -27.93 -18.87 8.13
N PRO A 264 -28.98 -19.56 7.66
CA PRO A 264 -29.27 -19.62 6.23
C PRO A 264 -29.46 -18.20 5.65
N GLY A 265 -28.61 -17.80 4.74
CA GLY A 265 -28.63 -16.45 4.16
C GLY A 265 -27.50 -15.54 4.66
N ASP A 266 -26.82 -15.91 5.75
CA ASP A 266 -25.61 -15.20 6.15
C ASP A 266 -24.48 -15.42 5.15
N MET A 267 -23.61 -14.41 5.03
CA MET A 267 -22.43 -14.44 4.18
C MET A 267 -21.16 -14.42 5.03
N LEU A 268 -20.14 -15.08 4.55
CA LEU A 268 -18.81 -15.07 5.15
C LEU A 268 -17.79 -14.47 4.19
N VAL A 269 -17.03 -13.50 4.69
CA VAL A 269 -15.85 -12.94 4.02
C VAL A 269 -14.62 -13.29 4.83
N VAL A 270 -13.64 -13.97 4.21
CA VAL A 270 -12.36 -14.31 4.82
C VAL A 270 -11.31 -13.32 4.31
N ALA A 271 -11.00 -12.31 5.12
CA ALA A 271 -10.04 -11.24 4.84
C ALA A 271 -8.71 -11.46 5.58
N LEU A 272 -8.26 -12.71 5.62
CA LEU A 272 -7.02 -13.13 6.27
C LEU A 272 -5.79 -13.01 5.34
N PRO A 273 -4.58 -12.96 5.89
CA PRO A 273 -3.37 -13.20 5.10
C PRO A 273 -3.43 -14.55 4.36
N PRO A 274 -2.74 -14.69 3.20
CA PRO A 274 -2.85 -15.89 2.36
C PRO A 274 -2.72 -17.22 3.13
N ALA A 275 -1.70 -17.35 3.98
CA ALA A 275 -1.49 -18.56 4.78
C ALA A 275 -2.68 -18.87 5.73
N GLY A 276 -3.28 -17.82 6.33
CA GLY A 276 -4.44 -17.97 7.20
C GLY A 276 -5.71 -18.34 6.41
N ALA A 277 -5.89 -17.78 5.23
CA ALA A 277 -7.01 -18.12 4.36
C ALA A 277 -6.91 -19.55 3.83
N VAL A 278 -5.73 -19.97 3.38
CA VAL A 278 -5.46 -21.37 2.95
C VAL A 278 -5.70 -22.35 4.09
N ALA A 279 -5.29 -22.03 5.32
CA ALA A 279 -5.51 -22.89 6.48
C ALA A 279 -7.01 -22.99 6.85
N ALA A 280 -7.80 -21.94 6.61
CA ALA A 280 -9.22 -21.91 6.96
C ALA A 280 -10.15 -22.51 5.91
N LEU A 281 -9.76 -22.48 4.62
CA LEU A 281 -10.63 -22.83 3.50
C LEU A 281 -10.09 -24.06 2.78
N PRO A 282 -10.79 -25.23 2.85
CA PRO A 282 -10.38 -26.45 2.17
C PRO A 282 -10.26 -26.22 0.64
N GLY A 283 -9.16 -26.69 0.06
CA GLY A 283 -8.93 -26.60 -1.38
C GLY A 283 -8.52 -25.23 -1.90
N LEU A 284 -8.40 -24.21 -1.04
CA LEU A 284 -7.88 -22.92 -1.45
C LEU A 284 -6.36 -23.00 -1.64
N GLU A 285 -5.89 -22.62 -2.81
CA GLU A 285 -4.47 -22.41 -3.08
C GLU A 285 -4.15 -20.90 -3.01
N GLY A 286 -2.97 -20.56 -2.52
CA GLY A 286 -2.54 -19.19 -2.36
C GLY A 286 -1.03 -19.03 -2.40
N PRO A 287 -0.51 -17.79 -2.47
CA PRO A 287 0.91 -17.52 -2.43
C PRO A 287 1.56 -18.09 -1.16
N GLN A 288 2.64 -18.87 -1.34
CA GLN A 288 3.40 -19.46 -0.24
C GLN A 288 4.59 -18.57 0.16
N ASP A 289 5.19 -17.90 -0.82
CA ASP A 289 6.35 -17.05 -0.58
C ASP A 289 5.95 -15.69 -0.08
N THR A 290 6.59 -15.26 1.00
CA THR A 290 6.45 -13.92 1.57
C THR A 290 7.80 -13.24 1.68
N ARG A 291 7.83 -11.91 1.48
CA ARG A 291 9.04 -11.11 1.64
C ARG A 291 8.84 -10.10 2.75
N PRO A 292 9.75 -10.07 3.73
CA PRO A 292 9.67 -9.11 4.82
C PRO A 292 9.99 -7.69 4.32
N ILE A 293 9.42 -6.71 5.02
CA ILE A 293 9.86 -5.31 4.98
C ILE A 293 10.25 -4.95 6.41
N VAL A 294 11.47 -4.46 6.59
CA VAL A 294 11.96 -4.05 7.90
C VAL A 294 11.90 -2.53 7.98
N ASN A 295 11.34 -2.02 9.08
CA ASN A 295 11.31 -0.60 9.38
C ASN A 295 12.07 -0.34 10.68
N ALA A 296 12.97 0.66 10.65
CA ALA A 296 13.67 1.14 11.83
C ALA A 296 13.18 2.55 12.15
N HIS A 297 12.73 2.76 13.38
CA HIS A 297 12.28 4.06 13.87
C HIS A 297 13.30 4.63 14.84
N ILE A 298 13.73 5.86 14.61
CA ILE A 298 14.76 6.55 15.39
C ILE A 298 14.21 7.90 15.82
N LYS A 299 14.16 8.12 17.13
CA LYS A 299 13.80 9.42 17.68
C LYS A 299 15.07 10.26 17.94
N LEU A 300 15.16 11.38 17.27
CA LEU A 300 16.30 12.29 17.39
C LEU A 300 15.99 13.40 18.41
N PRO A 301 16.98 13.98 19.07
CA PRO A 301 16.79 15.07 20.02
C PRO A 301 16.30 16.37 19.36
N ARG A 302 16.52 16.51 18.06
CA ARG A 302 16.08 17.65 17.23
C ARG A 302 15.79 17.17 15.80
N PRO A 303 15.00 17.92 15.01
CA PRO A 303 14.78 17.59 13.61
C PRO A 303 16.11 17.43 12.86
N PRO A 304 16.27 16.36 12.05
CA PRO A 304 17.53 16.00 11.40
C PRO A 304 17.94 16.95 10.28
N LEU A 305 16.98 17.67 9.72
CA LEU A 305 17.21 18.52 8.54
C LEU A 305 16.73 19.95 8.82
N ASP A 306 17.63 20.88 8.66
CA ASP A 306 17.29 22.30 8.61
C ASP A 306 16.63 22.68 7.26
N THR A 307 16.15 23.90 7.16
CA THR A 307 15.46 24.40 5.95
C THR A 307 16.38 24.43 4.74
N ALA A 308 17.66 24.76 4.92
CA ALA A 308 18.62 24.85 3.83
C ALA A 308 18.94 23.46 3.25
N LEU A 309 19.14 22.47 4.13
CA LEU A 309 19.39 21.08 3.70
C LEU A 309 18.15 20.47 3.05
N LYS A 310 16.96 20.73 3.58
CA LYS A 310 15.70 20.30 2.94
C LYS A 310 15.59 20.86 1.51
N ALA A 311 15.81 22.15 1.34
CA ALA A 311 15.76 22.80 0.03
C ALA A 311 16.79 22.20 -0.94
N ARG A 312 18.02 21.97 -0.47
CA ARG A 312 19.09 21.36 -1.27
C ARG A 312 18.76 19.94 -1.73
N LEU A 313 18.13 19.15 -0.87
CA LEU A 313 17.71 17.79 -1.20
C LEU A 313 16.37 17.74 -1.97
N GLY A 314 15.75 18.90 -2.19
CA GLY A 314 14.45 18.98 -2.87
C GLY A 314 13.29 18.42 -2.06
N LEU A 315 13.44 18.30 -0.74
CA LEU A 315 12.39 17.83 0.15
C LEU A 315 11.31 18.89 0.29
N ASP A 316 10.09 18.48 0.05
CA ASP A 316 8.91 19.30 0.28
C ASP A 316 8.51 19.25 1.77
N ALA A 317 8.07 20.37 2.32
CA ALA A 317 7.59 20.42 3.69
C ALA A 317 6.35 19.54 3.91
N THR A 318 5.56 19.31 2.86
CA THR A 318 4.35 18.49 2.86
C THR A 318 4.62 17.01 2.59
N LEU A 319 5.83 16.66 2.11
CA LEU A 319 6.23 15.28 1.86
C LEU A 319 7.68 15.06 2.28
N PRO A 320 7.94 14.82 3.55
CA PRO A 320 9.28 14.61 4.06
C PRO A 320 9.75 13.17 3.84
N ILE A 321 9.86 12.76 2.59
CA ILE A 321 10.41 11.46 2.18
C ILE A 321 11.62 11.65 1.28
N LEU A 322 12.55 10.72 1.37
CA LEU A 322 13.74 10.65 0.53
C LEU A 322 14.00 9.21 0.10
N GLY A 323 14.09 8.98 -1.20
CA GLY A 323 14.56 7.73 -1.74
C GLY A 323 16.08 7.63 -1.55
N LEU A 324 16.55 6.47 -1.15
CA LEU A 324 17.98 6.19 -0.92
C LEU A 324 18.46 5.13 -1.91
N THR A 325 19.63 5.36 -2.47
CA THR A 325 20.35 4.38 -3.29
C THR A 325 21.74 4.15 -2.75
N GLY A 326 22.39 3.08 -3.17
CA GLY A 326 23.75 2.80 -2.75
C GLY A 326 23.91 2.30 -1.30
N GLY A 327 22.82 2.00 -0.59
CA GLY A 327 22.79 1.47 0.77
C GLY A 327 21.76 0.39 0.96
N THR A 328 21.59 -0.07 2.20
CA THR A 328 20.62 -1.12 2.55
C THR A 328 19.19 -0.58 2.63
N ALA A 329 18.99 0.63 3.16
CA ALA A 329 17.68 1.25 3.23
C ALA A 329 17.33 1.93 1.91
N GLN A 330 16.08 1.78 1.46
CA GLN A 330 15.57 2.39 0.22
C GLN A 330 14.81 3.69 0.46
N TRP A 331 14.22 3.85 1.65
CA TRP A 331 13.40 5.01 1.94
C TRP A 331 13.66 5.57 3.33
N LEU A 332 13.64 6.89 3.40
CA LEU A 332 13.73 7.67 4.62
C LEU A 332 12.44 8.50 4.74
N PHE A 333 11.75 8.37 5.87
CA PHE A 333 10.60 9.18 6.23
C PHE A 333 10.94 10.03 7.44
N ILE A 334 10.57 11.31 7.43
CA ILE A 334 10.90 12.25 8.50
C ILE A 334 9.62 12.92 9.00
N ARG A 335 9.27 12.71 10.26
CA ARG A 335 8.13 13.36 10.93
C ARG A 335 8.63 14.07 12.19
N GLY A 336 8.91 15.36 12.08
CA GLY A 336 9.50 16.12 13.18
C GLY A 336 10.87 15.58 13.58
N THR A 337 10.97 15.03 14.81
CA THR A 337 12.17 14.37 15.32
C THR A 337 12.20 12.85 15.04
N MET A 338 11.12 12.28 14.55
CA MET A 338 11.04 10.86 14.22
C MET A 338 11.54 10.62 12.80
N VAL A 339 12.51 9.74 12.67
CA VAL A 339 13.06 9.27 11.41
C VAL A 339 12.76 7.79 11.26
N SER A 340 12.17 7.41 10.15
CA SER A 340 11.86 6.01 9.86
C SER A 340 12.57 5.58 8.57
N LEU A 341 13.32 4.50 8.66
CA LEU A 341 14.01 3.87 7.52
C LEU A 341 13.22 2.63 7.10
N THR A 342 13.09 2.42 5.80
CA THR A 342 12.48 1.21 5.25
C THR A 342 13.51 0.44 4.46
N VAL A 343 13.63 -0.86 4.79
CA VAL A 343 14.42 -1.85 4.07
C VAL A 343 13.47 -2.87 3.47
N SER A 344 13.45 -2.94 2.15
CA SER A 344 12.68 -3.90 1.34
C SER A 344 13.60 -4.96 0.73
N ALA A 345 13.02 -5.98 0.07
CA ALA A 345 13.73 -7.13 -0.49
C ALA A 345 14.85 -6.75 -1.48
#